data_6fb60f74e7958574502485014e18abce
#
_entry.id   6fb60f74e7958574502485014e18abce
#
_cell.length_a   1.000
_cell.length_b   1.000
_cell.length_c   1.000
_cell.angle_alpha   90.00
_cell.angle_beta   90.00
_cell.angle_gamma   90.00
#
_symmetry.space_group_name_H-M   'P 1'
#
loop_
_entity.id
_entity.type
_entity.pdbx_description
1 polymer ?
#
loop_
_entity_poly.entity_id
_entity_poly.type
_entity_poly.pdbx_seq_one_letter_code
_entity_poly.pdbx_strand_id
1 'polypeptide(L)'
;MHIKKTDRYLDKKAEKLLKAINLNVDYDKFIILVSGDVAFSGKKEEYKLAFKFFGTLVAKSMQEYGKKPTIYVVPGNHDINFADKSRSRSEVNGILKNGITQKNLRDEYAKFDDFWIFANYNQCFLEDKEIDRKIVDLNDVKIQINLINSALLSTFNDYDKDVDDGCHYISPNKLNLIKKLDDIDYSITIMHHPEQYFSWDCRKELKAAILENTDLLILGHEHNSMTYEICSNNGESFVTIQ
;
A
#
# COMPACT_ATOMS: atom_id res chain seq x y z
N MET A 1 1.73 -9.60 3.83
CA MET A 1 2.58 -10.77 3.49
C MET A 1 3.48 -11.19 4.65
N HIS A 2 4.10 -10.30 5.35
CA HIS A 2 5.01 -10.53 6.49
C HIS A 2 6.12 -11.54 6.21
N ILE A 3 6.89 -11.33 5.14
CA ILE A 3 8.02 -12.19 4.82
C ILE A 3 9.08 -12.08 5.90
N LYS A 4 9.39 -13.21 6.55
CA LYS A 4 10.40 -13.32 7.59
C LYS A 4 11.71 -13.87 7.04
N LYS A 5 12.85 -13.50 7.61
CA LYS A 5 14.16 -14.05 7.28
C LYS A 5 14.20 -15.60 7.32
N THR A 6 13.32 -16.22 8.09
CA THR A 6 13.23 -17.69 8.26
C THR A 6 12.31 -18.39 7.27
N ASP A 7 11.63 -17.65 6.37
CA ASP A 7 10.70 -18.23 5.40
C ASP A 7 11.42 -19.06 4.36
N ARG A 8 11.14 -20.37 4.33
CA ARG A 8 11.84 -21.35 3.49
C ARG A 8 11.04 -21.84 2.27
N TYR A 9 9.73 -21.57 2.22
CA TYR A 9 8.83 -22.16 1.21
C TYR A 9 8.17 -21.12 0.31
N LEU A 10 8.84 -20.00 0.08
CA LEU A 10 8.30 -18.89 -0.71
C LEU A 10 8.00 -19.29 -2.16
N ASP A 11 8.85 -20.15 -2.76
CA ASP A 11 8.61 -20.64 -4.12
C ASP A 11 7.30 -21.46 -4.20
N LYS A 12 7.02 -22.30 -3.20
CA LYS A 12 5.76 -23.06 -3.11
C LYS A 12 4.55 -22.15 -2.84
N LYS A 13 4.74 -21.05 -2.08
CA LYS A 13 3.68 -20.05 -1.87
C LYS A 13 3.35 -19.34 -3.19
N ALA A 14 4.36 -18.94 -3.97
CA ALA A 14 4.17 -18.35 -5.30
C ALA A 14 3.42 -19.27 -6.25
N GLU A 15 3.79 -20.56 -6.29
CA GLU A 15 3.07 -21.58 -7.09
C GLU A 15 1.61 -21.74 -6.68
N LYS A 16 1.34 -21.80 -5.37
CA LYS A 16 -0.03 -21.90 -4.86
C LYS A 16 -0.86 -20.66 -5.22
N LEU A 17 -0.27 -19.48 -5.13
CA LEU A 17 -0.95 -18.23 -5.51
C LEU A 17 -1.32 -18.25 -6.99
N LEU A 18 -0.40 -18.63 -7.87
CA LEU A 18 -0.68 -18.74 -9.31
C LEU A 18 -1.78 -19.75 -9.61
N LYS A 19 -1.78 -20.90 -8.93
CA LYS A 19 -2.85 -21.91 -9.08
C LYS A 19 -4.21 -21.42 -8.58
N ALA A 20 -4.23 -20.50 -7.62
CA ALA A 20 -5.47 -19.90 -7.10
C ALA A 20 -6.04 -18.84 -8.04
N ILE A 21 -5.21 -18.20 -8.88
CA ILE A 21 -5.67 -17.34 -9.95
C ILE A 21 -6.40 -18.23 -10.95
N ASN A 22 -7.71 -18.05 -11.08
CA ASN A 22 -8.52 -18.89 -11.95
C ASN A 22 -8.16 -18.64 -13.42
N LEU A 23 -7.43 -19.57 -13.99
CA LEU A 23 -6.77 -19.47 -15.28
C LEU A 23 -7.67 -19.87 -16.45
N ASN A 24 -8.94 -20.18 -16.17
CA ASN A 24 -9.96 -20.44 -17.18
C ASN A 24 -10.56 -19.14 -17.76
N VAL A 25 -10.12 -17.97 -17.27
CA VAL A 25 -10.53 -16.67 -17.80
C VAL A 25 -9.48 -16.20 -18.79
N ASP A 26 -9.88 -15.95 -20.01
CA ASP A 26 -9.02 -15.30 -20.99
C ASP A 26 -8.82 -13.82 -20.58
N TYR A 27 -7.59 -13.45 -20.24
CA TYR A 27 -7.22 -12.10 -19.88
C TYR A 27 -5.92 -11.69 -20.57
N ASP A 28 -5.84 -10.47 -21.01
CA ASP A 28 -4.65 -9.94 -21.68
C ASP A 28 -3.56 -9.53 -20.70
N LYS A 29 -3.96 -8.97 -19.57
CA LYS A 29 -3.06 -8.48 -18.50
C LYS A 29 -3.65 -8.81 -17.15
N PHE A 30 -2.80 -8.97 -16.15
CA PHE A 30 -3.24 -8.96 -14.77
C PHE A 30 -2.29 -8.16 -13.88
N ILE A 31 -2.85 -7.59 -12.84
CA ILE A 31 -2.17 -6.71 -11.90
C ILE A 31 -2.22 -7.36 -10.53
N ILE A 32 -1.07 -7.36 -9.85
CA ILE A 32 -0.96 -7.79 -8.46
C ILE A 32 -0.85 -6.53 -7.61
N LEU A 33 -1.84 -6.31 -6.77
CA LEU A 33 -1.87 -5.22 -5.80
C LEU A 33 -1.46 -5.75 -4.43
N VAL A 34 -0.45 -5.13 -3.82
CA VAL A 34 0.08 -5.54 -2.52
C VAL A 34 -0.17 -4.42 -1.52
N SER A 35 -1.14 -4.64 -0.62
CA SER A 35 -1.60 -3.65 0.36
C SER A 35 -0.70 -3.55 1.60
N GLY A 36 0.62 -3.60 1.41
CA GLY A 36 1.60 -3.39 2.48
C GLY A 36 2.08 -4.65 3.18
N ASP A 37 2.92 -4.46 4.18
CA ASP A 37 3.52 -5.51 5.02
C ASP A 37 4.21 -6.61 4.19
N VAL A 38 5.02 -6.17 3.22
CA VAL A 38 5.85 -7.08 2.41
C VAL A 38 6.87 -7.77 3.29
N ALA A 39 7.64 -6.99 4.05
CA ALA A 39 8.57 -7.49 5.06
C ALA A 39 7.85 -7.70 6.41
N PHE A 40 8.52 -8.36 7.35
CA PHE A 40 8.05 -8.52 8.72
C PHE A 40 8.62 -7.44 9.65
N SER A 41 9.82 -6.95 9.38
CA SER A 41 10.53 -5.98 10.22
C SER A 41 11.33 -4.94 9.41
N GLY A 42 10.99 -4.76 8.15
CA GLY A 42 11.59 -3.76 7.26
C GLY A 42 13.07 -3.98 6.95
N LYS A 43 13.59 -5.21 7.12
CA LYS A 43 15.02 -5.50 6.96
C LYS A 43 15.39 -5.94 5.56
N LYS A 44 16.56 -5.56 5.12
CA LYS A 44 17.12 -5.88 3.80
C LYS A 44 17.07 -7.36 3.45
N GLU A 45 17.31 -8.26 4.42
CA GLU A 45 17.28 -9.71 4.21
C GLU A 45 15.86 -10.20 3.87
N GLU A 46 14.83 -9.57 4.43
CA GLU A 46 13.44 -9.89 4.16
C GLU A 46 13.05 -9.44 2.74
N TYR A 47 13.52 -8.28 2.30
CA TYR A 47 13.31 -7.81 0.93
C TYR A 47 14.04 -8.65 -0.11
N LYS A 48 15.22 -9.20 0.19
CA LYS A 48 15.86 -10.19 -0.70
C LYS A 48 14.97 -11.41 -0.94
N LEU A 49 14.27 -11.86 0.11
CA LEU A 49 13.29 -12.95 -0.02
C LEU A 49 12.03 -12.51 -0.76
N ALA A 50 11.58 -11.26 -0.56
CA ALA A 50 10.48 -10.70 -1.32
C ALA A 50 10.80 -10.64 -2.81
N PHE A 51 11.98 -10.15 -3.20
CA PHE A 51 12.45 -10.16 -4.59
C PHE A 51 12.42 -11.57 -5.19
N LYS A 52 12.89 -12.56 -4.42
CA LYS A 52 12.86 -13.97 -4.87
C LYS A 52 11.42 -14.45 -5.07
N PHE A 53 10.52 -14.17 -4.13
CA PHE A 53 9.12 -14.56 -4.20
C PHE A 53 8.42 -13.97 -5.43
N PHE A 54 8.49 -12.65 -5.59
CA PHE A 54 7.86 -11.97 -6.73
C PHE A 54 8.53 -12.31 -8.05
N GLY A 55 9.85 -12.47 -8.08
CA GLY A 55 10.58 -12.94 -9.25
C GLY A 55 10.14 -14.34 -9.70
N THR A 56 9.97 -15.26 -8.75
CA THR A 56 9.43 -16.61 -9.03
C THR A 56 8.01 -16.52 -9.58
N LEU A 57 7.16 -15.69 -8.98
CA LEU A 57 5.78 -15.49 -9.41
C LEU A 57 5.72 -14.96 -10.85
N VAL A 58 6.51 -13.95 -11.17
CA VAL A 58 6.59 -13.39 -12.54
C VAL A 58 7.13 -14.43 -13.53
N ALA A 59 8.22 -15.12 -13.19
CA ALA A 59 8.82 -16.13 -14.09
C ALA A 59 7.86 -17.27 -14.39
N LYS A 60 7.19 -17.79 -13.37
CA LYS A 60 6.20 -18.88 -13.55
C LYS A 60 4.96 -18.41 -14.31
N SER A 61 4.46 -17.21 -14.06
CA SER A 61 3.37 -16.63 -14.84
C SER A 61 3.73 -16.55 -16.32
N MET A 62 4.93 -16.08 -16.64
CA MET A 62 5.43 -16.06 -18.01
C MET A 62 5.54 -17.46 -18.62
N GLN A 63 6.04 -18.43 -17.84
CA GLN A 63 6.22 -19.80 -18.31
C GLN A 63 4.90 -20.53 -18.54
N GLU A 64 3.94 -20.37 -17.61
CA GLU A 64 2.69 -21.15 -17.63
C GLU A 64 1.60 -20.47 -18.48
N TYR A 65 1.60 -19.14 -18.56
CA TYR A 65 0.52 -18.37 -19.18
C TYR A 65 0.98 -17.41 -20.27
N GLY A 66 2.29 -17.29 -20.49
CA GLY A 66 2.84 -16.34 -21.47
C GLY A 66 2.62 -14.86 -21.09
N LYS A 67 2.18 -14.56 -19.86
CA LYS A 67 1.75 -13.23 -19.42
C LYS A 67 2.57 -12.74 -18.24
N LYS A 68 3.12 -11.52 -18.34
CA LYS A 68 3.88 -10.88 -17.28
C LYS A 68 2.93 -10.04 -16.41
N PRO A 69 2.77 -10.35 -15.11
CA PRO A 69 2.01 -9.50 -14.22
C PRO A 69 2.70 -8.16 -13.99
N THR A 70 1.91 -7.11 -13.84
CA THR A 70 2.36 -5.85 -13.26
C THR A 70 2.13 -5.90 -11.76
N ILE A 71 3.10 -5.48 -10.95
CA ILE A 71 3.03 -5.54 -9.50
C ILE A 71 3.12 -4.13 -8.96
N TYR A 72 2.10 -3.70 -8.22
CA TYR A 72 2.12 -2.44 -7.48
C TYR A 72 2.05 -2.72 -5.99
N VAL A 73 2.85 -1.95 -5.24
CA VAL A 73 3.02 -2.15 -3.80
C VAL A 73 2.86 -0.84 -3.05
N VAL A 74 2.27 -0.88 -1.87
CA VAL A 74 2.32 0.20 -0.89
C VAL A 74 3.05 -0.29 0.36
N PRO A 75 3.65 0.59 1.18
CA PRO A 75 4.24 0.17 2.43
C PRO A 75 3.18 -0.02 3.51
N GLY A 76 3.45 -0.97 4.44
CA GLY A 76 2.75 -1.09 5.71
C GLY A 76 3.67 -0.74 6.88
N ASN A 77 3.17 -0.82 8.11
CA ASN A 77 3.97 -0.52 9.31
C ASN A 77 5.11 -1.52 9.52
N HIS A 78 4.96 -2.78 9.10
CA HIS A 78 6.02 -3.78 9.15
C HIS A 78 7.13 -3.56 8.10
N ASP A 79 6.91 -2.71 7.10
CA ASP A 79 7.93 -2.34 6.11
C ASP A 79 8.88 -1.24 6.62
N ILE A 80 8.66 -0.72 7.84
CA ILE A 80 9.53 0.22 8.53
C ILE A 80 10.66 -0.54 9.24
N ASN A 81 11.90 -0.09 9.04
CA ASN A 81 13.01 -0.57 9.84
C ASN A 81 13.11 0.21 11.16
N PHE A 82 12.58 -0.36 12.21
CA PHE A 82 12.56 0.27 13.54
C PHE A 82 13.86 0.09 14.34
N ALA A 83 14.84 -0.68 13.87
CA ALA A 83 16.01 -1.07 14.67
C ALA A 83 16.79 0.12 15.25
N ASP A 84 16.77 1.29 14.56
CA ASP A 84 17.53 2.48 14.97
C ASP A 84 16.68 3.75 15.10
N LYS A 85 15.37 3.70 14.81
CA LYS A 85 14.57 4.94 14.60
C LYS A 85 13.13 4.83 15.09
N SER A 86 12.85 3.98 16.09
CA SER A 86 11.52 3.92 16.70
C SER A 86 11.18 5.25 17.39
N ARG A 87 9.96 5.73 17.18
CA ARG A 87 9.42 6.87 17.93
C ARG A 87 8.37 6.40 18.92
N SER A 88 8.33 7.03 20.07
CA SER A 88 7.24 6.84 21.01
C SER A 88 5.98 7.55 20.51
N ARG A 89 4.82 7.10 20.96
CA ARG A 89 3.55 7.79 20.72
C ARG A 89 3.59 9.28 21.12
N SER A 90 4.24 9.58 22.25
CA SER A 90 4.39 10.96 22.74
C SER A 90 5.15 11.85 21.75
N GLU A 91 6.22 11.34 21.14
CA GLU A 91 6.99 12.06 20.12
C GLU A 91 6.16 12.31 18.87
N VAL A 92 5.41 11.30 18.39
CA VAL A 92 4.52 11.46 17.24
C VAL A 92 3.43 12.49 17.53
N ASN A 93 2.78 12.44 18.70
CA ASN A 93 1.79 13.43 19.09
C ASN A 93 2.40 14.84 19.17
N GLY A 94 3.65 14.97 19.62
CA GLY A 94 4.41 16.23 19.62
C GLY A 94 4.61 16.77 18.20
N ILE A 95 4.98 15.92 17.26
CA ILE A 95 5.14 16.28 15.84
C ILE A 95 3.81 16.75 15.23
N LEU A 96 2.74 16.00 15.43
CA LEU A 96 1.41 16.35 14.92
C LEU A 96 0.92 17.69 15.48
N LYS A 97 1.08 17.90 16.80
CA LYS A 97 0.67 19.14 17.47
C LYS A 97 1.46 20.39 17.00
N ASN A 98 2.74 20.24 16.74
CA ASN A 98 3.62 21.35 16.35
C ASN A 98 3.64 21.60 14.82
N GLY A 99 2.94 20.76 14.06
CA GLY A 99 2.98 20.77 12.60
C GLY A 99 4.16 19.96 12.04
N ILE A 100 3.89 19.24 10.98
CA ILE A 100 4.89 18.37 10.33
C ILE A 100 5.79 19.21 9.43
N THR A 101 7.08 19.12 9.66
CA THR A 101 8.10 19.84 8.88
C THR A 101 8.64 18.93 7.76
N GLN A 102 9.28 19.55 6.75
CA GLN A 102 9.99 18.81 5.70
C GLN A 102 11.13 17.92 6.26
N LYS A 103 11.71 18.31 7.40
CA LYS A 103 12.69 17.49 8.12
C LYS A 103 12.01 16.23 8.67
N ASN A 104 10.86 16.38 9.33
CA ASN A 104 10.11 15.22 9.85
C ASN A 104 9.79 14.22 8.73
N LEU A 105 9.29 14.69 7.58
CA LEU A 105 8.98 13.83 6.44
C LEU A 105 10.21 13.11 5.89
N ARG A 106 11.35 13.80 5.73
CA ARG A 106 12.58 13.14 5.30
C ARG A 106 13.04 12.06 6.27
N ASP A 107 12.96 12.32 7.58
CA ASP A 107 13.30 11.35 8.62
C ASP A 107 12.36 10.14 8.58
N GLU A 108 11.06 10.35 8.30
CA GLU A 108 10.10 9.26 8.12
C GLU A 108 10.40 8.44 6.86
N TYR A 109 10.64 9.09 5.72
CA TYR A 109 10.97 8.37 4.47
C TYR A 109 12.22 7.50 4.59
N ALA A 110 13.22 7.96 5.35
CA ALA A 110 14.45 7.20 5.57
C ALA A 110 14.25 5.90 6.37
N LYS A 111 13.12 5.74 7.07
CA LYS A 111 12.79 4.49 7.76
C LYS A 111 12.40 3.37 6.79
N PHE A 112 12.02 3.70 5.58
CA PHE A 112 11.60 2.78 4.52
C PHE A 112 12.68 2.54 3.46
N ASP A 113 13.95 2.80 3.72
CA ASP A 113 15.01 2.77 2.68
C ASP A 113 15.05 1.44 1.91
N ASP A 114 14.96 0.30 2.60
CA ASP A 114 14.95 -1.01 1.95
C ASP A 114 13.63 -1.27 1.19
N PHE A 115 12.50 -0.74 1.68
CA PHE A 115 11.23 -0.78 0.96
C PHE A 115 11.30 0.04 -0.34
N TRP A 116 11.90 1.23 -0.33
CA TRP A 116 12.00 2.05 -1.55
C TRP A 116 12.79 1.37 -2.65
N ILE A 117 13.83 0.60 -2.32
CA ILE A 117 14.57 -0.21 -3.30
C ILE A 117 13.63 -1.24 -3.94
N PHE A 118 12.80 -1.91 -3.13
CA PHE A 118 11.83 -2.88 -3.60
C PHE A 118 10.70 -2.23 -4.42
N ALA A 119 10.17 -1.11 -3.97
CA ALA A 119 9.15 -0.35 -4.67
C ALA A 119 9.64 0.19 -6.02
N ASN A 120 10.85 0.73 -6.08
CA ASN A 120 11.48 1.20 -7.32
C ASN A 120 11.62 0.09 -8.37
N TYR A 121 11.98 -1.12 -7.95
CA TYR A 121 12.03 -2.27 -8.85
C TYR A 121 10.66 -2.55 -9.50
N ASN A 122 9.58 -2.30 -8.77
CA ASN A 122 8.21 -2.43 -9.24
C ASN A 122 7.64 -1.12 -9.82
N GLN A 123 8.47 -0.13 -10.10
CA GLN A 123 8.08 1.17 -10.67
C GLN A 123 7.08 1.96 -9.80
N CYS A 124 7.13 1.76 -8.46
CA CYS A 124 6.28 2.46 -7.50
C CYS A 124 7.06 3.52 -6.73
N PHE A 125 6.40 4.62 -6.37
CA PHE A 125 6.94 5.69 -5.52
C PHE A 125 8.30 6.26 -6.00
N LEU A 126 8.43 6.47 -7.31
CA LEU A 126 9.68 6.96 -7.90
C LEU A 126 9.97 8.41 -7.50
N GLU A 127 8.95 9.27 -7.56
CA GLU A 127 9.07 10.71 -7.33
C GLU A 127 8.52 11.12 -5.97
N ASP A 128 7.34 10.64 -5.62
CA ASP A 128 6.65 10.96 -4.38
C ASP A 128 6.62 9.76 -3.44
N LYS A 129 6.88 9.98 -2.16
CA LYS A 129 6.92 8.94 -1.12
C LYS A 129 5.62 8.83 -0.31
N GLU A 130 4.64 9.68 -0.60
CA GLU A 130 3.35 9.66 0.08
C GLU A 130 2.25 9.08 -0.81
N ILE A 131 2.14 9.59 -2.04
CA ILE A 131 1.12 9.15 -2.99
C ILE A 131 1.77 8.99 -4.37
N ASP A 132 1.54 7.83 -4.99
CA ASP A 132 1.93 7.58 -6.39
C ASP A 132 0.68 7.21 -7.18
N ARG A 133 0.61 7.62 -8.45
CA ARG A 133 -0.50 7.34 -9.35
C ARG A 133 -0.02 6.61 -10.58
N LYS A 134 -0.68 5.51 -10.91
CA LYS A 134 -0.44 4.71 -12.11
C LYS A 134 -1.67 4.71 -12.99
N ILE A 135 -1.46 4.80 -14.29
CA ILE A 135 -2.52 4.61 -15.28
C ILE A 135 -2.24 3.30 -16.01
N VAL A 136 -3.24 2.46 -16.10
CA VAL A 136 -3.17 1.17 -16.79
C VAL A 136 -4.22 1.13 -17.89
N ASP A 137 -3.76 0.98 -19.11
CA ASP A 137 -4.65 0.78 -20.27
C ASP A 137 -4.92 -0.73 -20.44
N LEU A 138 -6.17 -1.09 -20.39
CA LEU A 138 -6.69 -2.44 -20.64
C LEU A 138 -7.65 -2.37 -21.86
N ASN A 139 -7.08 -2.37 -23.06
CA ASN A 139 -7.83 -2.20 -24.30
C ASN A 139 -8.64 -0.87 -24.29
N ASP A 140 -9.98 -0.97 -24.17
CA ASP A 140 -10.86 0.19 -24.16
C ASP A 140 -11.17 0.72 -22.74
N VAL A 141 -10.51 0.17 -21.69
CA VAL A 141 -10.73 0.56 -20.29
C VAL A 141 -9.45 1.15 -19.70
N LYS A 142 -9.54 2.35 -19.16
CA LYS A 142 -8.44 3.01 -18.44
C LYS A 142 -8.67 2.95 -16.95
N ILE A 143 -7.69 2.41 -16.23
CA ILE A 143 -7.74 2.28 -14.78
C ILE A 143 -6.67 3.18 -14.15
N GLN A 144 -7.09 4.06 -13.26
CA GLN A 144 -6.21 4.80 -12.37
C GLN A 144 -6.00 3.99 -11.09
N ILE A 145 -4.73 3.81 -10.69
CA ILE A 145 -4.37 3.15 -9.43
C ILE A 145 -3.61 4.14 -8.56
N ASN A 146 -4.21 4.53 -7.45
CA ASN A 146 -3.62 5.40 -6.46
C ASN A 146 -2.94 4.55 -5.38
N LEU A 147 -1.64 4.72 -5.21
CA LEU A 147 -0.83 4.02 -4.21
C LEU A 147 -0.54 4.99 -3.07
N ILE A 148 -1.07 4.70 -1.88
CA ILE A 148 -0.94 5.60 -0.72
C ILE A 148 -0.04 4.97 0.33
N ASN A 149 1.01 5.70 0.72
CA ASN A 149 1.82 5.36 1.89
C ASN A 149 1.08 5.81 3.16
N SER A 150 0.29 4.91 3.70
CA SER A 150 -0.45 5.13 4.94
C SER A 150 0.33 4.83 6.21
N ALA A 151 1.63 4.47 6.12
CA ALA A 151 2.43 4.06 7.26
C ALA A 151 3.36 5.15 7.81
N LEU A 152 3.22 6.40 7.32
CA LEU A 152 3.98 7.53 7.86
C LEU A 152 3.56 7.82 9.31
N LEU A 153 4.55 8.01 10.16
CA LEU A 153 4.42 8.20 11.60
C LEU A 153 3.94 6.97 12.37
N SER A 154 3.93 5.77 11.77
CA SER A 154 3.69 4.54 12.52
C SER A 154 4.67 4.39 13.67
N THR A 155 4.15 3.92 14.80
CA THR A 155 4.93 3.53 15.97
C THR A 155 4.88 2.01 16.07
N PHE A 156 6.01 1.36 16.23
CA PHE A 156 6.03 -0.08 16.45
C PHE A 156 5.94 -0.38 17.93
N ASN A 157 4.85 -1.03 18.33
CA ASN A 157 4.76 -1.60 19.66
C ASN A 157 4.13 -2.99 19.57
N ASP A 158 4.90 -4.03 19.91
CA ASP A 158 4.46 -5.43 19.85
C ASP A 158 3.29 -5.76 20.81
N TYR A 159 2.96 -4.86 21.74
CA TYR A 159 2.06 -5.16 22.86
C TYR A 159 0.71 -4.46 22.81
N ASP A 160 0.53 -3.45 21.95
CA ASP A 160 -0.70 -2.67 21.95
C ASP A 160 -1.16 -2.41 20.48
N LYS A 161 -2.28 -3.03 20.09
CA LYS A 161 -2.79 -2.95 18.72
C LYS A 161 -3.31 -1.56 18.32
N ASP A 162 -3.65 -0.72 19.31
CA ASP A 162 -4.27 0.58 19.10
C ASP A 162 -3.26 1.74 19.18
N VAL A 163 -1.97 1.45 19.26
CA VAL A 163 -0.93 2.49 19.47
C VAL A 163 -0.85 3.49 18.31
N ASP A 164 -1.19 3.07 17.11
CA ASP A 164 -1.11 3.89 15.90
C ASP A 164 -2.43 4.61 15.55
N ASP A 165 -3.52 4.34 16.25
CA ASP A 165 -4.80 5.02 16.00
C ASP A 165 -4.66 6.55 16.14
N GLY A 166 -5.05 7.27 15.09
CA GLY A 166 -4.95 8.72 15.02
C GLY A 166 -3.53 9.30 14.89
N CYS A 167 -2.52 8.49 14.52
CA CYS A 167 -1.13 8.93 14.37
C CYS A 167 -0.69 9.19 12.93
N HIS A 168 -1.26 8.47 11.99
CA HIS A 168 -0.76 8.49 10.63
C HIS A 168 -1.03 9.82 9.94
N TYR A 169 -0.22 10.10 8.91
CA TYR A 169 -0.25 11.37 8.22
C TYR A 169 -0.05 11.22 6.72
N ILE A 170 -0.72 12.08 5.98
CA ILE A 170 -0.47 12.40 4.58
C ILE A 170 -0.51 13.92 4.43
N SER A 171 0.39 14.46 3.64
CA SER A 171 0.41 15.90 3.37
C SER A 171 -0.87 16.32 2.61
N PRO A 172 -1.67 17.29 3.12
CA PRO A 172 -2.94 17.67 2.51
C PRO A 172 -2.82 18.07 1.04
N ASN A 173 -1.73 18.77 0.68
CA ASN A 173 -1.46 19.19 -0.69
C ASN A 173 -1.17 18.02 -1.65
N LYS A 174 -0.92 16.81 -1.14
CA LYS A 174 -0.71 15.59 -1.95
C LYS A 174 -2.03 14.88 -2.29
N LEU A 175 -3.11 15.13 -1.57
CA LEU A 175 -4.41 14.51 -1.81
C LEU A 175 -4.95 14.80 -3.22
N ASN A 176 -4.52 15.88 -3.86
CA ASN A 176 -4.82 16.14 -5.27
C ASN A 176 -4.33 15.04 -6.23
N LEU A 177 -3.34 14.23 -5.82
CA LEU A 177 -2.86 13.10 -6.62
C LEU A 177 -3.87 11.95 -6.68
N ILE A 178 -4.82 11.88 -5.75
CA ILE A 178 -5.90 10.88 -5.75
C ILE A 178 -7.00 11.23 -6.75
N LYS A 179 -7.11 12.52 -7.13
CA LYS A 179 -8.17 12.97 -8.02
C LYS A 179 -8.26 12.11 -9.27
N LYS A 180 -9.43 11.55 -9.53
CA LYS A 180 -9.72 10.80 -10.74
C LYS A 180 -9.62 11.72 -11.95
N LEU A 181 -8.86 11.32 -12.95
CA LEU A 181 -8.71 12.08 -14.20
C LEU A 181 -9.95 11.89 -15.09
N ASP A 182 -10.23 12.88 -15.93
CA ASP A 182 -11.48 12.92 -16.73
C ASP A 182 -11.61 11.76 -17.73
N ASP A 183 -10.48 11.16 -18.17
CA ASP A 183 -10.44 10.06 -19.14
C ASP A 183 -10.27 8.68 -18.49
N ILE A 184 -10.54 8.56 -17.20
CA ILE A 184 -10.42 7.32 -16.44
C ILE A 184 -11.79 6.68 -16.22
N ASP A 185 -11.91 5.40 -16.58
CA ASP A 185 -13.13 4.62 -16.38
C ASP A 185 -13.27 4.18 -14.92
N TYR A 186 -12.19 3.62 -14.35
CA TYR A 186 -12.15 3.13 -12.96
C TYR A 186 -10.95 3.65 -12.19
N SER A 187 -11.19 4.00 -10.93
CA SER A 187 -10.17 4.42 -9.98
C SER A 187 -10.08 3.44 -8.81
N ILE A 188 -8.90 2.87 -8.61
CA ILE A 188 -8.60 1.96 -7.51
C ILE A 188 -7.62 2.67 -6.58
N THR A 189 -7.97 2.76 -5.30
CA THR A 189 -7.05 3.26 -4.27
C THR A 189 -6.58 2.10 -3.40
N ILE A 190 -5.28 2.01 -3.19
CA ILE A 190 -4.67 1.00 -2.33
C ILE A 190 -3.84 1.68 -1.24
N MET A 191 -4.08 1.30 0.00
CA MET A 191 -3.31 1.71 1.18
C MET A 191 -3.30 0.59 2.23
N HIS A 192 -2.37 0.64 3.16
CA HIS A 192 -2.27 -0.40 4.18
C HIS A 192 -3.25 -0.17 5.33
N HIS A 193 -3.23 1.01 5.93
CA HIS A 193 -4.06 1.32 7.09
C HIS A 193 -5.37 1.98 6.67
N PRO A 194 -6.50 1.57 7.28
CA PRO A 194 -7.78 2.27 7.16
C PRO A 194 -7.71 3.72 7.69
N GLU A 195 -8.69 4.54 7.30
CA GLU A 195 -8.67 5.97 7.60
C GLU A 195 -8.71 6.31 9.10
N GLN A 196 -9.20 5.43 9.98
CA GLN A 196 -9.22 5.65 11.42
C GLN A 196 -7.83 5.78 12.04
N TYR A 197 -6.79 5.26 11.40
CA TYR A 197 -5.41 5.36 11.87
C TYR A 197 -4.79 6.73 11.67
N PHE A 198 -5.38 7.56 10.81
CA PHE A 198 -4.89 8.90 10.53
C PHE A 198 -5.29 9.92 11.61
N SER A 199 -4.45 10.96 11.79
CA SER A 199 -4.77 12.10 12.64
C SER A 199 -6.09 12.74 12.20
N TRP A 200 -6.84 13.33 13.13
CA TRP A 200 -8.20 13.82 12.89
C TRP A 200 -8.33 14.72 11.65
N ASP A 201 -7.43 15.70 11.50
CA ASP A 201 -7.49 16.64 10.39
C ASP A 201 -7.19 15.93 9.06
N CYS A 202 -6.16 15.09 9.04
CA CYS A 202 -5.77 14.33 7.87
C CYS A 202 -6.85 13.30 7.46
N ARG A 203 -7.47 12.63 8.43
CA ARG A 203 -8.53 11.64 8.22
C ARG A 203 -9.72 12.22 7.47
N LYS A 204 -10.18 13.42 7.86
CA LYS A 204 -11.33 14.08 7.23
C LYS A 204 -11.08 14.37 5.75
N GLU A 205 -9.92 14.93 5.43
CA GLU A 205 -9.55 15.29 4.06
C GLU A 205 -9.30 14.04 3.20
N LEU A 206 -8.58 13.05 3.74
CA LEU A 206 -8.32 11.79 3.06
C LEU A 206 -9.62 11.05 2.74
N LYS A 207 -10.54 10.96 3.71
CA LYS A 207 -11.84 10.31 3.52
C LYS A 207 -12.65 10.99 2.44
N ALA A 208 -12.69 12.31 2.40
CA ALA A 208 -13.37 13.06 1.35
C ALA A 208 -12.74 12.79 -0.03
N ALA A 209 -11.41 12.86 -0.12
CA ALA A 209 -10.69 12.61 -1.38
C ALA A 209 -10.93 11.19 -1.91
N ILE A 210 -10.94 10.17 -1.04
CA ILE A 210 -11.23 8.78 -1.42
C ILE A 210 -12.68 8.66 -1.88
N LEU A 211 -13.64 9.18 -1.12
CA LEU A 211 -15.07 9.05 -1.44
C LEU A 211 -15.42 9.66 -2.80
N GLU A 212 -14.81 10.79 -3.13
CA GLU A 212 -15.07 11.49 -4.40
C GLU A 212 -14.35 10.88 -5.61
N ASN A 213 -13.28 10.14 -5.41
CA ASN A 213 -12.35 9.81 -6.50
C ASN A 213 -11.99 8.31 -6.61
N THR A 214 -12.62 7.45 -5.82
CA THR A 214 -12.28 6.02 -5.76
C THR A 214 -13.50 5.15 -6.00
N ASP A 215 -13.42 4.22 -6.93
CA ASP A 215 -14.47 3.22 -7.16
C ASP A 215 -14.22 1.94 -6.34
N LEU A 216 -12.93 1.60 -6.09
CA LEU A 216 -12.51 0.44 -5.29
C LEU A 216 -11.38 0.83 -4.34
N LEU A 217 -11.60 0.65 -3.04
CA LEU A 217 -10.59 0.82 -2.00
C LEU A 217 -10.09 -0.54 -1.52
N ILE A 218 -8.76 -0.75 -1.58
CA ILE A 218 -8.10 -1.96 -1.08
C ILE A 218 -7.26 -1.60 0.14
N LEU A 219 -7.56 -2.27 1.25
CA LEU A 219 -6.90 -2.08 2.53
C LEU A 219 -6.10 -3.32 2.94
N GLY A 220 -5.17 -3.14 3.86
CA GLY A 220 -4.46 -4.19 4.57
C GLY A 220 -4.65 -4.06 6.08
N HIS A 221 -3.60 -4.39 6.86
CA HIS A 221 -3.43 -4.20 8.30
C HIS A 221 -4.39 -5.02 9.19
N GLU A 222 -5.67 -4.89 9.00
CA GLU A 222 -6.66 -5.70 9.71
C GLU A 222 -6.62 -7.15 9.21
N HIS A 223 -6.51 -8.11 10.11
CA HIS A 223 -6.41 -9.54 9.73
C HIS A 223 -7.77 -10.22 9.51
N ASN A 224 -8.85 -9.44 9.50
CA ASN A 224 -10.20 -9.91 9.24
C ASN A 224 -10.60 -9.50 7.82
N SER A 225 -10.80 -10.49 6.95
CA SER A 225 -11.26 -10.22 5.58
C SER A 225 -12.70 -9.72 5.58
N MET A 226 -12.93 -8.52 5.08
CA MET A 226 -14.25 -7.93 4.91
C MET A 226 -14.37 -7.27 3.54
N THR A 227 -15.59 -7.30 3.01
CA THR A 227 -15.96 -6.53 1.82
C THR A 227 -17.22 -5.77 2.14
N TYR A 228 -17.23 -4.47 1.94
CA TYR A 228 -18.40 -3.62 2.19
C TYR A 228 -18.45 -2.44 1.23
N GLU A 229 -19.63 -1.93 1.00
CA GLU A 229 -19.87 -0.72 0.22
C GLU A 229 -20.08 0.46 1.16
N ILE A 230 -19.42 1.57 0.88
CA ILE A 230 -19.60 2.84 1.56
C ILE A 230 -20.32 3.77 0.60
N CYS A 231 -21.50 4.25 1.02
CA CYS A 231 -22.29 5.21 0.27
C CYS A 231 -22.29 6.57 0.98
N SER A 232 -22.14 7.63 0.22
CA SER A 232 -22.33 8.99 0.70
C SER A 232 -23.81 9.39 0.60
N ASN A 233 -24.19 10.46 1.28
CA ASN A 233 -25.55 11.01 1.19
C ASN A 233 -25.86 11.59 -0.20
N ASN A 234 -24.87 11.84 -1.03
CA ASN A 234 -25.02 12.36 -2.41
C ASN A 234 -25.14 11.23 -3.45
N GLY A 235 -25.14 9.96 -3.03
CA GLY A 235 -25.23 8.79 -3.93
C GLY A 235 -23.89 8.31 -4.48
N GLU A 236 -22.78 8.91 -4.10
CA GLU A 236 -21.44 8.39 -4.40
C GLU A 236 -21.18 7.16 -3.53
N SER A 237 -20.58 6.13 -4.11
CA SER A 237 -20.22 4.93 -3.38
C SER A 237 -18.94 4.31 -3.90
N PHE A 238 -18.25 3.58 -3.05
CA PHE A 238 -17.11 2.73 -3.44
C PHE A 238 -17.13 1.42 -2.67
N VAL A 239 -16.56 0.39 -3.29
CA VAL A 239 -16.40 -0.93 -2.66
C VAL A 239 -15.07 -0.95 -1.90
N THR A 240 -15.10 -1.45 -0.67
CA THR A 240 -13.90 -1.68 0.14
C THR A 240 -13.63 -3.17 0.26
N ILE A 241 -12.37 -3.57 0.05
CA ILE A 241 -11.85 -4.92 0.32
C ILE A 241 -10.74 -4.78 1.37
N GLN A 242 -10.87 -5.58 2.44
CA GLN A 242 -9.92 -5.60 3.55
C GLN A 242 -9.41 -7.01 3.81
#